data_ad49e9fac0726b9784fcde78e7af7b5a
#
_entry.id   ad49e9fac0726b9784fcde78e7af7b5a
#
_cell.length_a   1.000
_cell.length_b   1.000
_cell.length_c   1.000
_cell.angle_alpha   90.00
_cell.angle_beta   90.00
_cell.angle_gamma   90.00
#
_symmetry.space_group_name_H-M   'P 1'
#
loop_
_entity.id
_entity.type
_entity.pdbx_description
1 polymer ?
#
loop_
_entity_poly.entity_id
_entity_poly.type
_entity_poly.pdbx_seq_one_letter_code
_entity_poly.pdbx_strand_id
1 'polypeptide(L)'
;MTDKEKIADAADNVENKYIKNIPENFWFLRFLDQYMQGHKGFIAGGCFKNILSREKVKDVDIFFHNQSDFDEAVVHFNSLVEEGTWTFKYRNNKACAFQEKGSSMWVELIESVFGTPEDILNNFDFTITKFAYYKEIVPDNVTSMPADESEDFPFDDSDDKWHWEYMLLYHRDFFEHLHQKRLVLDNKIPFPISTWERSYRYKGYGYNLCRESKKKLLDAIRNTTPKDDELSMYNIGGWD
;
A
#
# COMPACT_ATOMS: atom_id res chain seq x y z
N MET A 1 35.57 -13.03 -1.18
CA MET A 1 34.19 -13.30 -0.75
C MET A 1 33.89 -14.76 -1.04
N THR A 2 33.61 -15.54 -0.03
CA THR A 2 33.18 -16.93 -0.14
C THR A 2 31.71 -16.97 -0.58
N ASP A 3 31.26 -18.11 -1.15
CA ASP A 3 29.87 -18.28 -1.56
C ASP A 3 28.89 -18.13 -0.36
N LYS A 4 29.36 -18.40 0.87
CA LYS A 4 28.59 -18.13 2.10
C LYS A 4 28.44 -16.63 2.40
N GLU A 5 29.45 -15.82 2.13
CA GLU A 5 29.37 -14.34 2.29
C GLU A 5 28.45 -13.74 1.24
N LYS A 6 28.43 -14.27 0.01
CA LYS A 6 27.48 -13.85 -1.04
C LYS A 6 26.03 -14.23 -0.72
N ILE A 7 25.82 -15.39 -0.06
CA ILE A 7 24.49 -15.83 0.37
C ILE A 7 24.02 -14.99 1.57
N ALA A 8 24.92 -14.68 2.52
CA ALA A 8 24.59 -13.79 3.64
C ALA A 8 24.27 -12.36 3.16
N ASP A 9 25.09 -11.77 2.27
CA ASP A 9 24.82 -10.48 1.64
C ASP A 9 23.49 -10.47 0.84
N ALA A 10 23.14 -11.59 0.21
CA ALA A 10 21.88 -11.72 -0.52
C ALA A 10 20.69 -11.87 0.44
N ALA A 11 20.87 -12.54 1.58
CA ALA A 11 19.85 -12.67 2.63
C ALA A 11 19.62 -11.32 3.33
N ASP A 12 20.68 -10.60 3.72
CA ASP A 12 20.59 -9.26 4.29
C ASP A 12 19.93 -8.26 3.33
N ASN A 13 20.14 -8.40 2.01
CA ASN A 13 19.46 -7.57 0.99
C ASN A 13 17.96 -7.90 0.84
N VAL A 14 17.50 -9.08 1.22
CA VAL A 14 16.08 -9.44 1.19
C VAL A 14 15.37 -8.95 2.45
N GLU A 15 15.99 -9.06 3.62
CA GLU A 15 15.40 -8.63 4.90
C GLU A 15 15.24 -7.10 5.05
N ASN A 16 16.01 -6.29 4.31
CA ASN A 16 16.00 -4.84 4.41
C ASN A 16 15.35 -4.08 3.25
N LYS A 17 14.50 -4.74 2.47
CA LYS A 17 13.82 -4.09 1.32
C LYS A 17 12.80 -3.05 1.76
N TYR A 18 12.09 -3.31 2.83
CA TYR A 18 11.07 -2.44 3.39
C TYR A 18 11.48 -1.91 4.75
N ILE A 19 11.07 -0.67 5.03
CA ILE A 19 11.21 -0.01 6.33
C ILE A 19 9.83 0.03 6.95
N LYS A 20 9.71 -0.51 8.17
CA LYS A 20 8.54 -0.37 9.03
C LYS A 20 8.75 0.85 9.93
N ASN A 21 7.73 1.69 10.08
CA ASN A 21 7.79 2.91 10.88
C ASN A 21 6.43 3.18 11.54
N ILE A 22 6.44 4.08 12.52
CA ILE A 22 5.27 4.52 13.27
C ILE A 22 4.76 5.88 12.77
N PRO A 23 3.47 6.19 12.91
CA PRO A 23 2.86 7.41 12.36
C PRO A 23 3.32 8.71 13.00
N GLU A 24 3.94 8.68 14.18
CA GLU A 24 4.41 9.88 14.88
C GLU A 24 5.36 10.72 14.02
N ASN A 25 6.17 10.05 13.21
CA ASN A 25 7.06 10.70 12.24
C ASN A 25 6.33 11.21 10.99
N PHE A 26 5.05 10.82 10.81
CA PHE A 26 4.23 11.08 9.64
C PHE A 26 2.82 11.54 10.03
N TRP A 27 2.71 12.33 11.09
CA TRP A 27 1.43 12.78 11.67
C TRP A 27 0.45 13.37 10.64
N PHE A 28 0.96 13.95 9.57
CA PHE A 28 0.17 14.51 8.46
C PHE A 28 -0.56 13.44 7.63
N LEU A 29 -0.26 12.14 7.81
CA LEU A 29 -1.00 11.04 7.18
C LEU A 29 -2.27 10.67 7.95
N ARG A 30 -2.44 11.15 9.19
CA ARG A 30 -3.60 10.78 10.04
C ARG A 30 -4.97 11.15 9.45
N PHE A 31 -5.04 12.06 8.47
CA PHE A 31 -6.29 12.31 7.78
C PHE A 31 -6.79 11.08 7.00
N LEU A 32 -5.91 10.10 6.74
CA LEU A 32 -6.27 8.83 6.10
C LEU A 32 -6.98 7.86 7.06
N ASP A 33 -6.89 8.06 8.38
CA ASP A 33 -7.49 7.17 9.38
C ASP A 33 -9.00 7.03 9.18
N GLN A 34 -9.67 8.11 8.77
CA GLN A 34 -11.11 8.12 8.50
C GLN A 34 -11.52 7.13 7.41
N TYR A 35 -10.65 6.87 6.43
CA TYR A 35 -10.91 5.94 5.33
C TYR A 35 -10.65 4.48 5.69
N MET A 36 -10.05 4.23 6.85
CA MET A 36 -9.77 2.89 7.39
C MET A 36 -10.64 2.53 8.59
N GLN A 37 -11.66 3.34 8.90
CA GLN A 37 -12.62 3.05 9.96
C GLN A 37 -13.70 2.07 9.48
N GLY A 38 -14.20 1.24 10.38
CA GLY A 38 -15.32 0.32 10.12
C GLY A 38 -14.96 -0.93 9.30
N HIS A 39 -13.69 -1.13 8.93
CA HIS A 39 -13.23 -2.31 8.21
C HIS A 39 -11.74 -2.59 8.48
N LYS A 40 -11.24 -3.75 8.01
CA LYS A 40 -9.85 -4.22 8.20
C LYS A 40 -8.91 -3.89 7.02
N GLY A 41 -9.38 -3.10 6.05
CA GLY A 41 -8.56 -2.70 4.90
C GLY A 41 -7.41 -1.77 5.29
N PHE A 42 -6.44 -1.66 4.41
CA PHE A 42 -5.29 -0.78 4.52
C PHE A 42 -5.03 -0.02 3.21
N ILE A 43 -4.44 1.16 3.32
CA ILE A 43 -4.16 2.02 2.18
C ILE A 43 -2.75 1.72 1.66
N ALA A 44 -2.59 1.54 0.33
CA ALA A 44 -1.28 1.38 -0.29
C ALA A 44 -1.25 2.01 -1.69
N GLY A 45 -0.04 2.29 -2.19
CA GLY A 45 0.14 2.67 -3.59
C GLY A 45 0.44 4.13 -3.85
N GLY A 46 -0.04 4.59 -5.00
CA GLY A 46 0.36 5.87 -5.60
C GLY A 46 -0.08 7.15 -4.88
N CYS A 47 -1.12 7.09 -4.05
CA CYS A 47 -1.61 8.25 -3.29
C CYS A 47 -0.51 8.84 -2.39
N PHE A 48 0.33 8.01 -1.78
CA PHE A 48 1.42 8.48 -0.91
C PHE A 48 2.45 9.34 -1.64
N LYS A 49 2.75 9.01 -2.89
CA LYS A 49 3.60 9.84 -3.74
C LYS A 49 3.04 11.27 -3.85
N ASN A 50 1.74 11.38 -4.07
CA ASN A 50 1.07 12.68 -4.19
C ASN A 50 1.03 13.42 -2.85
N ILE A 51 0.65 12.75 -1.76
CA ILE A 51 0.59 13.33 -0.42
C ILE A 51 1.97 13.90 -0.03
N LEU A 52 3.01 13.09 -0.18
CA LEU A 52 4.38 13.45 0.22
C LEU A 52 5.00 14.51 -0.69
N SER A 53 4.55 14.61 -1.94
CA SER A 53 4.93 15.68 -2.89
C SER A 53 4.02 16.93 -2.77
N ARG A 54 3.03 16.94 -1.88
CA ARG A 54 2.00 17.99 -1.76
C ARG A 54 1.22 18.21 -3.05
N GLU A 55 1.05 17.15 -3.82
CA GLU A 55 0.25 17.13 -5.04
C GLU A 55 -1.19 16.69 -4.71
N LYS A 56 -2.15 17.02 -5.59
CA LYS A 56 -3.54 16.60 -5.42
C LYS A 56 -3.65 15.07 -5.44
N VAL A 57 -4.30 14.51 -4.43
CA VAL A 57 -4.72 13.11 -4.41
C VAL A 57 -6.06 13.00 -5.14
N LYS A 58 -6.16 12.09 -6.12
CA LYS A 58 -7.39 11.81 -6.84
C LYS A 58 -8.16 10.66 -6.21
N ASP A 59 -7.43 9.60 -5.88
CA ASP A 59 -7.91 8.31 -5.42
C ASP A 59 -7.05 7.77 -4.28
N VAL A 60 -7.66 6.98 -3.43
CA VAL A 60 -7.03 6.23 -2.34
C VAL A 60 -7.42 4.78 -2.52
N ASP A 61 -6.43 3.92 -2.80
CA ASP A 61 -6.61 2.49 -2.96
C ASP A 61 -6.57 1.80 -1.60
N ILE A 62 -7.63 1.07 -1.25
CA ILE A 62 -7.74 0.26 -0.04
C ILE A 62 -7.64 -1.21 -0.41
N PHE A 63 -6.67 -1.89 0.15
CA PHE A 63 -6.39 -3.31 -0.03
C PHE A 63 -6.83 -4.11 1.18
N PHE A 64 -6.97 -5.42 1.01
CA PHE A 64 -7.51 -6.34 2.03
C PHE A 64 -6.66 -7.60 2.12
N HIS A 65 -6.69 -8.23 3.28
CA HIS A 65 -5.97 -9.50 3.49
C HIS A 65 -6.63 -10.65 2.74
N ASN A 66 -7.97 -10.61 2.62
CA ASN A 66 -8.77 -11.68 2.00
C ASN A 66 -10.12 -11.14 1.52
N GLN A 67 -10.89 -12.01 0.84
CA GLN A 67 -12.21 -11.69 0.31
C GLN A 67 -13.21 -11.27 1.39
N SER A 68 -13.20 -11.92 2.57
CA SER A 68 -14.14 -11.59 3.66
C SER A 68 -13.95 -10.17 4.16
N ASP A 69 -12.69 -9.72 4.33
CA ASP A 69 -12.38 -8.36 4.76
C ASP A 69 -12.83 -7.32 3.71
N PHE A 70 -12.71 -7.65 2.42
CA PHE A 70 -13.22 -6.83 1.33
C PHE A 70 -14.75 -6.74 1.37
N ASP A 71 -15.45 -7.87 1.51
CA ASP A 71 -16.91 -7.90 1.54
C ASP A 71 -17.47 -7.11 2.74
N GLU A 72 -16.83 -7.22 3.92
CA GLU A 72 -17.16 -6.41 5.10
C GLU A 72 -17.01 -4.91 4.79
N ALA A 73 -15.94 -4.51 4.11
CA ALA A 73 -15.72 -3.11 3.72
C ALA A 73 -16.79 -2.62 2.72
N VAL A 74 -17.17 -3.44 1.74
CA VAL A 74 -18.24 -3.09 0.79
C VAL A 74 -19.56 -2.87 1.52
N VAL A 75 -19.90 -3.70 2.51
CA VAL A 75 -21.09 -3.53 3.35
C VAL A 75 -21.00 -2.20 4.12
N HIS A 76 -19.86 -1.91 4.74
CA HIS A 76 -19.63 -0.66 5.47
C HIS A 76 -19.81 0.57 4.58
N PHE A 77 -19.17 0.62 3.41
CA PHE A 77 -19.30 1.77 2.51
C PHE A 77 -20.71 1.92 1.92
N ASN A 78 -21.44 0.83 1.70
CA ASN A 78 -22.82 0.88 1.28
C ASN A 78 -23.72 1.48 2.39
N SER A 79 -23.49 1.18 3.67
CA SER A 79 -24.23 1.83 4.76
C SER A 79 -24.01 3.34 4.80
N LEU A 80 -22.77 3.81 4.54
CA LEU A 80 -22.46 5.24 4.43
C LEU A 80 -23.15 5.90 3.23
N VAL A 81 -23.39 5.17 2.15
CA VAL A 81 -24.18 5.64 1.00
C VAL A 81 -25.65 5.74 1.38
N GLU A 82 -26.22 4.77 2.11
CA GLU A 82 -27.58 4.78 2.61
C GLU A 82 -27.82 5.94 3.61
N GLU A 83 -26.86 6.22 4.47
CA GLU A 83 -26.84 7.38 5.37
C GLU A 83 -26.75 8.71 4.63
N GLY A 84 -26.42 8.69 3.35
CA GLY A 84 -26.34 9.86 2.51
C GLY A 84 -25.06 10.67 2.65
N THR A 85 -24.03 10.17 3.29
CA THR A 85 -22.72 10.82 3.47
C THR A 85 -21.75 10.50 2.32
N TRP A 86 -21.91 9.36 1.70
CA TRP A 86 -21.11 8.88 0.56
C TRP A 86 -21.96 8.68 -0.70
N THR A 87 -21.28 8.46 -1.85
CA THR A 87 -21.87 8.15 -3.14
C THR A 87 -21.12 6.96 -3.73
N PHE A 88 -21.85 5.94 -4.15
CA PHE A 88 -21.31 4.85 -4.98
C PHE A 88 -20.97 5.37 -6.36
N LYS A 89 -19.81 4.99 -6.92
CA LYS A 89 -19.33 5.42 -8.25
C LYS A 89 -19.41 4.30 -9.28
N TYR A 90 -18.71 3.20 -9.02
CA TYR A 90 -18.71 2.04 -9.89
C TYR A 90 -18.24 0.78 -9.15
N ARG A 91 -18.54 -0.37 -9.76
CA ARG A 91 -17.92 -1.66 -9.44
C ARG A 91 -17.56 -2.37 -10.73
N ASN A 92 -16.38 -2.96 -10.78
CA ASN A 92 -15.92 -3.86 -11.82
C ASN A 92 -15.23 -5.08 -11.17
N ASN A 93 -14.60 -5.94 -11.99
CA ASN A 93 -13.91 -7.13 -11.49
C ASN A 93 -12.58 -6.85 -10.76
N LYS A 94 -12.21 -5.60 -10.54
CA LYS A 94 -10.96 -5.19 -9.89
C LYS A 94 -11.18 -4.38 -8.64
N ALA A 95 -12.20 -3.52 -8.65
CA ALA A 95 -12.43 -2.57 -7.58
C ALA A 95 -13.89 -2.15 -7.48
N CYS A 96 -14.24 -1.67 -6.29
CA CYS A 96 -15.49 -0.99 -5.99
C CYS A 96 -15.16 0.43 -5.51
N ALA A 97 -15.70 1.46 -6.17
CA ALA A 97 -15.34 2.85 -5.92
C ALA A 97 -16.46 3.64 -5.26
N PHE A 98 -16.08 4.46 -4.30
CA PHE A 98 -16.94 5.35 -3.53
C PHE A 98 -16.35 6.75 -3.45
N GLN A 99 -17.17 7.74 -3.16
CA GLN A 99 -16.75 9.12 -2.97
C GLN A 99 -17.55 9.76 -1.84
N GLU A 100 -16.84 10.35 -0.90
CA GLU A 100 -17.48 11.17 0.14
C GLU A 100 -18.10 12.42 -0.48
N LYS A 101 -19.31 12.79 -0.05
CA LYS A 101 -20.00 13.99 -0.55
C LYS A 101 -19.23 15.25 -0.17
N GLY A 102 -18.95 16.07 -1.16
CA GLY A 102 -18.16 17.30 -1.00
C GLY A 102 -16.64 17.11 -1.17
N SER A 103 -16.16 15.87 -1.20
CA SER A 103 -14.77 15.55 -1.51
C SER A 103 -14.56 15.39 -3.03
N SER A 104 -13.38 15.78 -3.52
CA SER A 104 -12.95 15.46 -4.90
C SER A 104 -12.15 14.16 -4.99
N MET A 105 -11.90 13.52 -3.85
CA MET A 105 -11.11 12.30 -3.74
C MET A 105 -12.02 11.08 -3.74
N TRP A 106 -11.61 10.03 -4.43
CA TRP A 106 -12.30 8.75 -4.48
C TRP A 106 -11.61 7.75 -3.55
N VAL A 107 -12.38 6.78 -3.10
CA VAL A 107 -11.87 5.61 -2.40
C VAL A 107 -12.18 4.39 -3.26
N GLU A 108 -11.15 3.60 -3.55
CA GLU A 108 -11.26 2.38 -4.34
C GLU A 108 -10.94 1.17 -3.45
N LEU A 109 -11.92 0.32 -3.23
CA LEU A 109 -11.76 -0.96 -2.54
C LEU A 109 -11.27 -1.98 -3.58
N ILE A 110 -10.06 -2.47 -3.42
CA ILE A 110 -9.40 -3.34 -4.41
C ILE A 110 -9.77 -4.80 -4.18
N GLU A 111 -10.40 -5.43 -5.18
CA GLU A 111 -10.84 -6.83 -5.19
C GLU A 111 -9.90 -7.77 -5.98
N SER A 112 -9.05 -7.20 -6.83
CA SER A 112 -8.22 -7.97 -7.76
C SER A 112 -7.02 -8.68 -7.13
N VAL A 113 -6.64 -8.31 -5.91
CA VAL A 113 -5.49 -8.88 -5.20
C VAL A 113 -5.69 -8.75 -3.70
N PHE A 114 -5.34 -9.82 -2.97
CA PHE A 114 -5.39 -9.90 -1.51
C PHE A 114 -4.01 -10.28 -0.96
N GLY A 115 -3.74 -9.91 0.28
CA GLY A 115 -2.52 -10.26 0.97
C GLY A 115 -2.17 -9.28 2.09
N THR A 116 -1.03 -9.49 2.71
CA THR A 116 -0.46 -8.56 3.69
C THR A 116 0.00 -7.26 3.02
N PRO A 117 0.24 -6.17 3.78
CA PRO A 117 0.82 -4.95 3.22
C PRO A 117 2.09 -5.22 2.40
N GLU A 118 2.96 -6.10 2.86
CA GLU A 118 4.19 -6.45 2.14
C GLU A 118 3.91 -7.21 0.83
N ASP A 119 2.97 -8.16 0.84
CA ASP A 119 2.56 -8.88 -0.37
C ASP A 119 2.03 -7.91 -1.43
N ILE A 120 1.20 -6.95 -1.03
CA ILE A 120 0.65 -5.93 -1.93
C ILE A 120 1.78 -5.05 -2.48
N LEU A 121 2.69 -4.55 -1.63
CA LEU A 121 3.82 -3.74 -2.08
C LEU A 121 4.76 -4.52 -3.01
N ASN A 122 4.88 -5.83 -2.84
CA ASN A 122 5.68 -6.67 -3.73
C ASN A 122 5.10 -6.80 -5.15
N ASN A 123 3.79 -6.57 -5.31
CA ASN A 123 3.12 -6.57 -6.61
C ASN A 123 3.21 -5.23 -7.36
N PHE A 124 3.62 -4.15 -6.70
CA PHE A 124 3.83 -2.86 -7.37
C PHE A 124 5.17 -2.85 -8.13
N ASP A 125 5.16 -2.24 -9.29
CA ASP A 125 6.31 -2.18 -10.19
C ASP A 125 7.34 -1.10 -9.82
N PHE A 126 6.90 0.09 -9.43
CA PHE A 126 7.80 1.21 -9.14
C PHE A 126 8.02 1.40 -7.64
N THR A 127 9.26 1.65 -7.25
CA THR A 127 9.61 1.92 -5.84
C THR A 127 8.84 3.08 -5.23
N ILE A 128 8.50 4.12 -6.02
CA ILE A 128 7.73 5.29 -5.59
C ILE A 128 6.23 5.03 -5.37
N THR A 129 5.74 3.83 -5.67
CA THR A 129 4.38 3.40 -5.34
C THR A 129 4.34 2.42 -4.17
N LYS A 130 5.51 1.99 -3.69
CA LYS A 130 5.64 0.99 -2.62
C LYS A 130 5.62 1.66 -1.26
N PHE A 131 4.43 2.09 -0.86
CA PHE A 131 4.14 2.66 0.45
C PHE A 131 2.77 2.18 0.91
N ALA A 132 2.66 1.74 2.16
CA ALA A 132 1.43 1.31 2.79
C ALA A 132 1.25 1.96 4.16
N TYR A 133 -0.02 2.24 4.50
CA TYR A 133 -0.49 2.71 5.79
C TYR A 133 -1.57 1.75 6.28
N TYR A 134 -1.35 1.07 7.40
CA TYR A 134 -2.17 -0.04 7.84
C TYR A 134 -2.33 -0.05 9.37
N LYS A 135 -3.26 -0.87 9.85
CA LYS A 135 -3.48 -1.12 11.27
C LYS A 135 -2.88 -2.47 11.65
N GLU A 136 -2.22 -2.52 12.78
CA GLU A 136 -1.71 -3.75 13.40
C GLU A 136 -2.25 -3.90 14.81
N ILE A 137 -2.55 -5.12 15.22
CA ILE A 137 -2.93 -5.42 16.60
C ILE A 137 -1.63 -5.58 17.36
N VAL A 138 -1.45 -4.75 18.38
CA VAL A 138 -0.30 -4.83 19.29
C VAL A 138 -0.77 -5.11 20.71
N PRO A 139 -0.03 -5.93 21.49
CA PRO A 139 -0.34 -6.10 22.89
C PRO A 139 -0.11 -4.78 23.62
N ASP A 140 -0.98 -4.44 24.54
CA ASP A 140 -0.72 -3.34 25.45
C ASP A 140 0.56 -3.68 26.22
N ASN A 141 1.57 -2.84 26.04
CA ASN A 141 2.78 -2.96 26.85
C ASN A 141 2.36 -2.78 28.29
N VAL A 142 2.30 -3.87 29.04
CA VAL A 142 2.36 -3.81 30.50
C VAL A 142 3.71 -3.18 30.79
N THR A 143 3.73 -1.89 31.00
CA THR A 143 4.88 -1.21 31.56
C THR A 143 5.17 -1.95 32.85
N SER A 144 6.23 -2.75 32.84
CA SER A 144 6.79 -3.33 34.05
C SER A 144 7.24 -2.17 34.93
N MET A 145 6.33 -1.68 35.76
CA MET A 145 6.74 -0.90 36.90
C MET A 145 7.67 -1.80 37.70
N PRO A 146 8.83 -1.29 38.14
CA PRO A 146 9.68 -2.05 39.06
C PRO A 146 8.79 -2.45 40.24
N ALA A 147 8.75 -3.74 40.52
CA ALA A 147 8.05 -4.29 41.65
C ALA A 147 8.62 -3.66 42.92
N ASP A 148 7.93 -2.67 43.45
CA ASP A 148 8.09 -2.29 44.84
C ASP A 148 7.37 -3.37 45.64
N GLU A 149 8.15 -4.05 46.48
CA GLU A 149 7.72 -5.20 47.29
C GLU A 149 6.81 -4.72 48.44
N SER A 150 5.58 -4.36 48.15
CA SER A 150 4.53 -4.32 49.17
C SER A 150 3.17 -4.03 48.51
N GLU A 151 2.37 -5.03 48.47
CA GLU A 151 0.93 -5.12 48.69
C GLU A 151 0.32 -6.17 47.77
N ASP A 152 -0.31 -7.17 48.39
CA ASP A 152 -1.15 -8.20 47.78
C ASP A 152 -2.34 -7.60 47.04
N PHE A 153 -2.18 -7.32 45.75
CA PHE A 153 -3.31 -7.16 44.85
C PHE A 153 -3.45 -8.46 44.04
N PRO A 154 -4.67 -9.07 44.00
CA PRO A 154 -4.88 -10.20 43.17
C PRO A 154 -4.72 -9.76 41.69
N PHE A 155 -3.68 -10.27 41.02
CA PHE A 155 -3.56 -10.17 39.57
C PHE A 155 -4.72 -10.91 38.98
N ASP A 156 -5.62 -10.19 38.33
CA ASP A 156 -6.65 -10.78 37.46
C ASP A 156 -5.95 -11.06 36.11
N ASP A 157 -5.63 -12.32 35.88
CA ASP A 157 -4.87 -12.87 34.74
C ASP A 157 -5.67 -12.83 33.41
N SER A 158 -6.76 -12.06 33.32
CA SER A 158 -7.74 -12.20 32.22
C SER A 158 -7.79 -11.06 31.19
N ASP A 159 -6.95 -10.06 31.28
CA ASP A 159 -6.98 -8.94 30.33
C ASP A 159 -5.65 -8.80 29.54
N ASP A 160 -5.42 -9.70 28.61
CA ASP A 160 -4.54 -9.44 27.45
C ASP A 160 -5.16 -8.27 26.67
N LYS A 161 -4.82 -7.05 27.05
CA LYS A 161 -5.28 -5.84 26.37
C LYS A 161 -4.52 -5.71 25.07
N TRP A 162 -5.25 -5.81 23.97
CA TRP A 162 -4.74 -5.60 22.62
C TRP A 162 -5.39 -4.32 22.09
N HIS A 163 -4.58 -3.46 21.45
CA HIS A 163 -5.10 -2.30 20.75
C HIS A 163 -4.58 -2.23 19.32
N TRP A 164 -5.28 -1.44 18.50
CA TRP A 164 -4.86 -1.19 17.13
C TRP A 164 -3.87 -0.04 17.08
N GLU A 165 -2.71 -0.28 16.50
CA GLU A 165 -1.76 0.78 16.14
C GLU A 165 -1.70 0.96 14.63
N TYR A 166 -1.55 2.21 14.20
CA TYR A 166 -1.28 2.53 12.81
C TYR A 166 0.20 2.39 12.53
N MET A 167 0.51 1.75 11.40
CA MET A 167 1.87 1.45 10.99
C MET A 167 2.10 1.88 9.56
N LEU A 168 3.36 2.12 9.23
CA LEU A 168 3.84 2.43 7.89
C LEU A 168 4.78 1.34 7.42
N LEU A 169 4.66 0.99 6.14
CA LEU A 169 5.60 0.11 5.45
C LEU A 169 5.94 0.72 4.11
N TYR A 170 7.20 0.94 3.81
CA TYR A 170 7.62 1.52 2.54
C TYR A 170 8.95 0.98 2.06
N HIS A 171 9.16 1.01 0.73
CA HIS A 171 10.44 0.62 0.14
C HIS A 171 11.56 1.54 0.62
N ARG A 172 12.73 0.96 0.97
CA ARG A 172 13.88 1.70 1.51
C ARG A 172 14.30 2.91 0.66
N ASP A 173 14.21 2.79 -0.66
CA ASP A 173 14.58 3.85 -1.60
C ASP A 173 13.41 4.75 -2.01
N PHE A 174 12.22 4.60 -1.39
CA PHE A 174 11.02 5.34 -1.75
C PHE A 174 11.25 6.86 -1.75
N PHE A 175 11.78 7.40 -0.65
CA PHE A 175 11.97 8.84 -0.47
C PHE A 175 13.06 9.40 -1.39
N GLU A 176 14.15 8.67 -1.58
CA GLU A 176 15.20 9.06 -2.49
C GLU A 176 14.69 9.18 -3.92
N HIS A 177 14.01 8.13 -4.41
CA HIS A 177 13.46 8.10 -5.77
C HIS A 177 12.32 9.10 -5.96
N LEU A 178 11.52 9.34 -4.92
CA LEU A 178 10.49 10.38 -4.91
C LEU A 178 11.11 11.78 -5.09
N HIS A 179 12.11 12.11 -4.28
CA HIS A 179 12.81 13.40 -4.31
C HIS A 179 13.52 13.63 -5.66
N GLN A 180 14.18 12.61 -6.18
CA GLN A 180 14.88 12.67 -7.47
C GLN A 180 13.94 12.61 -8.68
N LYS A 181 12.63 12.46 -8.49
CA LYS A 181 11.65 12.23 -9.56
C LYS A 181 12.05 11.06 -10.47
N ARG A 182 12.52 9.98 -9.87
CA ARG A 182 13.10 8.82 -10.54
C ARG A 182 12.15 7.63 -10.51
N LEU A 183 11.87 7.04 -11.67
CA LEU A 183 11.17 5.77 -11.77
C LEU A 183 12.18 4.62 -11.75
N VAL A 184 12.13 3.84 -10.69
CA VAL A 184 12.94 2.64 -10.55
C VAL A 184 12.02 1.43 -10.46
N LEU A 185 12.22 0.48 -11.36
CA LEU A 185 11.54 -0.81 -11.33
C LEU A 185 12.18 -1.71 -10.29
N ASP A 186 11.34 -2.29 -9.48
CA ASP A 186 11.75 -3.35 -8.57
C ASP A 186 12.02 -4.67 -9.34
N ASN A 187 12.28 -5.74 -8.61
CA ASN A 187 12.78 -7.00 -9.19
C ASN A 187 11.74 -7.73 -10.05
N LYS A 188 10.45 -7.59 -9.76
CA LYS A 188 9.36 -8.25 -10.52
C LYS A 188 8.64 -7.24 -11.41
N ILE A 189 8.39 -7.60 -12.66
CA ILE A 189 7.56 -6.85 -13.61
C ILE A 189 6.48 -7.82 -14.10
N PRO A 190 5.39 -7.98 -13.31
CA PRO A 190 4.36 -8.97 -13.66
C PRO A 190 3.64 -8.63 -14.98
N PHE A 191 3.49 -7.34 -15.28
CA PHE A 191 2.75 -6.84 -16.44
C PHE A 191 3.59 -5.80 -17.21
N PRO A 192 4.57 -6.24 -18.05
CA PRO A 192 5.54 -5.34 -18.68
C PRO A 192 4.92 -4.26 -19.55
N ILE A 193 3.88 -4.57 -20.33
CA ILE A 193 3.22 -3.61 -21.22
C ILE A 193 2.49 -2.55 -20.40
N SER A 194 1.73 -2.97 -19.40
CA SER A 194 1.06 -2.05 -18.46
C SER A 194 2.04 -1.17 -17.69
N THR A 195 3.17 -1.74 -17.29
CA THR A 195 4.26 -0.99 -16.65
C THR A 195 4.85 0.05 -17.59
N TRP A 196 4.98 -0.28 -18.88
CA TRP A 196 5.40 0.66 -19.91
C TRP A 196 4.42 1.83 -20.03
N GLU A 197 3.12 1.58 -20.16
CA GLU A 197 2.08 2.61 -20.23
C GLU A 197 2.07 3.48 -18.98
N ARG A 198 2.12 2.87 -17.79
CA ARG A 198 2.25 3.62 -16.53
C ARG A 198 3.48 4.51 -16.50
N SER A 199 4.60 4.07 -17.06
CA SER A 199 5.83 4.88 -17.12
C SER A 199 5.64 6.19 -17.90
N TYR A 200 4.83 6.18 -18.97
CA TYR A 200 4.45 7.38 -19.71
C TYR A 200 3.59 8.33 -18.88
N ARG A 201 2.61 7.79 -18.14
CA ARG A 201 1.79 8.57 -17.21
C ARG A 201 2.66 9.25 -16.15
N TYR A 202 3.58 8.50 -15.55
CA TYR A 202 4.54 9.04 -14.56
C TYR A 202 5.49 10.07 -15.18
N LYS A 203 5.87 9.91 -16.44
CA LYS A 203 6.65 10.91 -17.16
C LYS A 203 5.89 12.24 -17.27
N GLY A 204 4.57 12.20 -17.49
CA GLY A 204 3.71 13.38 -17.44
C GLY A 204 3.71 14.10 -16.08
N TYR A 205 3.98 13.37 -14.99
CA TYR A 205 4.15 13.92 -13.63
C TYR A 205 5.61 14.32 -13.31
N GLY A 206 6.50 14.33 -14.31
CA GLY A 206 7.91 14.72 -14.17
C GLY A 206 8.85 13.61 -13.72
N TYR A 207 8.39 12.35 -13.60
CA TYR A 207 9.24 11.21 -13.26
C TYR A 207 9.89 10.61 -14.50
N ASN A 208 11.12 10.13 -14.35
CA ASN A 208 11.85 9.51 -15.46
C ASN A 208 12.37 8.12 -15.11
N LEU A 209 12.13 7.15 -15.99
CA LEU A 209 12.75 5.83 -15.89
C LEU A 209 14.28 5.93 -15.92
N CYS A 210 14.95 5.35 -14.93
CA CYS A 210 16.42 5.24 -14.95
C CYS A 210 16.87 4.25 -16.04
N ARG A 211 18.15 4.33 -16.41
CA ARG A 211 18.72 3.52 -17.50
C ARG A 211 18.54 2.03 -17.29
N GLU A 212 18.76 1.57 -16.05
CA GLU A 212 18.63 0.16 -15.69
C GLU A 212 17.18 -0.32 -15.77
N SER A 213 16.24 0.49 -15.26
CA SER A 213 14.81 0.19 -15.35
C SER A 213 14.31 0.16 -16.78
N LYS A 214 14.81 1.07 -17.67
CA LYS A 214 14.51 1.00 -19.11
C LYS A 214 14.97 -0.32 -19.72
N LYS A 215 16.20 -0.75 -19.39
CA LYS A 215 16.72 -2.04 -19.90
C LYS A 215 15.91 -3.21 -19.38
N LYS A 216 15.66 -3.28 -18.06
CA LYS A 216 14.80 -4.32 -17.46
C LYS A 216 13.43 -4.39 -18.13
N LEU A 217 12.79 -3.26 -18.36
CA LEU A 217 11.46 -3.18 -18.95
C LEU A 217 11.45 -3.64 -20.41
N LEU A 218 12.43 -3.21 -21.21
CA LEU A 218 12.58 -3.66 -22.60
C LEU A 218 12.84 -5.15 -22.69
N ASP A 219 13.69 -5.70 -21.82
CA ASP A 219 13.96 -7.13 -21.77
C ASP A 219 12.71 -7.92 -21.34
N ALA A 220 11.92 -7.40 -20.38
CA ALA A 220 10.67 -8.01 -19.97
C ALA A 220 9.64 -8.01 -21.12
N ILE A 221 9.44 -6.87 -21.80
CA ILE A 221 8.53 -6.77 -22.95
C ILE A 221 8.92 -7.73 -24.08
N ARG A 222 10.23 -7.83 -24.39
CA ARG A 222 10.73 -8.76 -25.41
C ARG A 222 10.38 -10.22 -25.12
N ASN A 223 10.37 -10.59 -23.85
CA ASN A 223 10.11 -11.96 -23.39
C ASN A 223 8.63 -12.22 -23.08
N THR A 224 7.76 -11.20 -23.21
CA THR A 224 6.33 -11.33 -22.96
C THR A 224 5.60 -11.77 -24.23
N THR A 225 4.74 -12.79 -24.11
CA THR A 225 3.81 -13.14 -25.18
C THR A 225 2.54 -12.30 -25.05
N PRO A 226 1.87 -11.89 -26.15
CA PRO A 226 0.65 -11.08 -26.08
C PRO A 226 -0.51 -11.71 -25.27
N LYS A 227 -0.43 -13.02 -24.97
CA LYS A 227 -1.39 -13.75 -24.16
C LYS A 227 -1.11 -13.64 -22.66
N ASP A 228 0.13 -13.37 -22.29
CA ASP A 228 0.58 -13.34 -20.90
C ASP A 228 0.47 -11.93 -20.31
N ASP A 229 0.39 -10.92 -21.18
CA ASP A 229 0.14 -9.55 -20.77
C ASP A 229 -1.34 -9.25 -20.95
N GLU A 230 -2.04 -9.07 -19.86
CA GLU A 230 -3.46 -8.73 -19.86
C GLU A 230 -3.69 -7.31 -20.43
N LEU A 231 -3.46 -7.12 -21.73
CA LEU A 231 -3.90 -5.95 -22.47
C LEU A 231 -5.39 -5.65 -22.24
N SER A 232 -6.16 -6.71 -21.97
CA SER A 232 -7.56 -6.62 -21.56
C SER A 232 -7.78 -5.91 -20.22
N MET A 233 -6.76 -5.79 -19.35
CA MET A 233 -6.90 -5.06 -18.09
C MET A 233 -7.08 -3.56 -18.28
N TYR A 234 -6.68 -3.00 -19.42
CA TYR A 234 -6.70 -1.56 -19.69
C TYR A 234 -7.73 -1.12 -20.73
N ASN A 235 -8.45 -2.05 -21.37
CA ASN A 235 -9.61 -1.74 -22.21
C ASN A 235 -10.88 -1.40 -21.41
N ILE A 236 -10.74 -0.97 -20.17
CA ILE A 236 -11.84 -0.37 -19.43
C ILE A 236 -11.79 1.11 -19.74
N GLY A 237 -12.63 1.53 -20.69
CA GLY A 237 -12.78 2.92 -21.07
C GLY A 237 -12.97 3.80 -19.85
N GLY A 238 -12.24 4.91 -19.82
CA GLY A 238 -12.46 5.96 -18.85
C GLY A 238 -11.27 6.39 -18.01
N TRP A 239 -10.06 6.36 -18.56
CA TRP A 239 -8.90 7.00 -17.96
C TRP A 239 -8.31 8.06 -18.89
N ASP A 240 -9.16 8.99 -19.35
CA ASP A 240 -8.72 10.26 -19.94
C ASP A 240 -8.77 11.38 -18.90
#